data_53552314645b858cc43e687cb7877844
#
_entry.id   53552314645b858cc43e687cb7877844
#
_cell.length_a   1.000
_cell.length_b   1.000
_cell.length_c   1.000
_cell.angle_alpha   90.00
_cell.angle_beta   90.00
_cell.angle_gamma   90.00
#
_symmetry.space_group_name_H-M   'P 1'
#
loop_
_entity.id
_entity.type
_entity.pdbx_description
1 polymer ?
#
loop_
_entity_poly.entity_id
_entity_poly.type
_entity_poly.pdbx_seq_one_letter_code
_entity_poly.pdbx_strand_id
1 'polypeptide(L)'
;GMFGGDVHLRAYADLQRAGLSPNLGRCGLDQWTRDLAGIEFDLVAVATRSEASAQKSAANFKEWTGHEPKAYHGETPWEDVLRDFPDLDVMAVSTPDHLHTPVVLAALENGTHVITEKPMCLNMTEDDLIIEAANAKGLVVGVDMHKRYDPDHMRIRDDVTNKIGDPVYGLAVLEEPLEVSTSTFKWVEDSDPFSYVGPHWTDLFWHYYHSKPAALTAVGQKKRLVRDGIDAYDAVQVRVDYANGMSVHYHNNWILPADFEGPVNQGHEITGTDGKVESDQQYRGF
;
A
#
# COMPACT_ATOMS: atom_id res chain seq x y z
N GLY A 1 -4.80 10.50 7.31
CA GLY A 1 -5.37 9.18 7.57
C GLY A 1 -4.45 8.34 8.45
N MET A 2 -4.90 7.19 8.90
CA MET A 2 -4.16 6.29 9.79
C MET A 2 -2.77 5.93 9.20
N PHE A 3 -2.72 5.40 7.99
CA PHE A 3 -1.44 5.07 7.35
C PHE A 3 -0.55 6.30 7.15
N GLY A 4 -1.05 7.38 6.61
CA GLY A 4 -0.25 8.59 6.40
C GLY A 4 0.31 9.17 7.69
N GLY A 5 -0.46 9.19 8.79
CA GLY A 5 -0.03 9.76 10.07
C GLY A 5 0.80 8.80 10.93
N ASP A 6 0.39 7.54 11.00
CA ASP A 6 0.96 6.60 11.97
C ASP A 6 2.11 5.76 11.39
N VAL A 7 2.17 5.58 10.06
CA VAL A 7 3.20 4.78 9.38
C VAL A 7 4.13 5.68 8.56
N HIS A 8 3.62 6.32 7.50
CA HIS A 8 4.47 7.09 6.58
C HIS A 8 5.20 8.24 7.24
N LEU A 9 4.51 9.03 8.05
CA LEU A 9 5.11 10.19 8.70
C LEU A 9 6.26 9.79 9.65
N ARG A 10 6.14 8.64 10.33
CA ARG A 10 7.22 8.07 11.16
C ARG A 10 8.38 7.59 10.31
N ALA A 11 8.11 6.90 9.21
CA ALA A 11 9.15 6.44 8.29
C ALA A 11 9.94 7.62 7.71
N TYR A 12 9.26 8.70 7.31
CA TYR A 12 9.92 9.91 6.82
C TYR A 12 10.72 10.63 7.93
N ALA A 13 10.25 10.61 9.17
CA ALA A 13 11.02 11.13 10.29
C ALA A 13 12.31 10.32 10.53
N ASP A 14 12.25 9.00 10.42
CA ASP A 14 13.44 8.16 10.52
C ASP A 14 14.39 8.36 9.35
N LEU A 15 13.89 8.53 8.14
CA LEU A 15 14.70 8.84 6.95
C LEU A 15 15.39 10.21 7.11
N GLN A 16 14.70 11.23 7.56
CA GLN A 16 15.28 12.56 7.76
C GLN A 16 16.34 12.57 8.86
N ARG A 17 16.16 11.79 9.93
CA ARG A 17 17.10 11.71 11.06
C ARG A 17 18.32 10.83 10.79
N ALA A 18 18.12 9.68 10.18
CA ALA A 18 19.14 8.64 10.06
C ALA A 18 19.68 8.47 8.62
N GLY A 19 18.99 9.06 7.64
CA GLY A 19 19.29 8.86 6.23
C GLY A 19 18.86 7.49 5.71
N LEU A 20 19.18 7.21 4.45
CA LEU A 20 18.81 5.97 3.75
C LEU A 20 19.58 4.74 4.23
N SER A 21 20.89 4.89 4.45
CA SER A 21 21.78 3.73 4.63
C SER A 21 21.37 2.74 5.72
N PRO A 22 21.00 3.18 6.98
CA PRO A 22 20.58 2.22 8.00
C PRO A 22 19.28 1.50 7.65
N ASN A 23 18.37 2.15 6.93
CA ASN A 23 17.08 1.59 6.54
C ASN A 23 17.23 0.60 5.38
N LEU A 24 18.07 0.90 4.41
CA LEU A 24 18.39 -0.01 3.30
C LEU A 24 19.04 -1.31 3.81
N GLY A 25 19.94 -1.22 4.79
CA GLY A 25 20.53 -2.41 5.41
C GLY A 25 19.51 -3.33 6.06
N ARG A 26 18.51 -2.77 6.74
CA ARG A 26 17.39 -3.56 7.33
C ARG A 26 16.57 -4.29 6.28
N CYS A 27 16.48 -3.75 5.08
CA CYS A 27 15.74 -4.34 3.96
C CYS A 27 16.63 -5.23 3.06
N GLY A 28 17.89 -5.50 3.44
CA GLY A 28 18.82 -6.29 2.61
C GLY A 28 19.22 -5.61 1.30
N LEU A 29 19.15 -4.27 1.27
CA LEU A 29 19.46 -3.45 0.10
C LEU A 29 20.80 -2.69 0.25
N ASP A 30 21.75 -3.25 1.00
CA ASP A 30 23.05 -2.65 1.29
C ASP A 30 23.84 -2.27 0.03
N GLN A 31 23.65 -2.98 -1.07
CA GLN A 31 24.29 -2.67 -2.35
C GLN A 31 23.96 -1.25 -2.86
N TRP A 32 22.80 -0.71 -2.51
CA TRP A 32 22.35 0.61 -2.94
C TRP A 32 22.88 1.74 -2.05
N THR A 33 23.45 1.43 -0.89
CA THR A 33 23.86 2.46 0.09
C THR A 33 24.93 3.40 -0.46
N ARG A 34 25.80 2.93 -1.35
CA ARG A 34 26.86 3.76 -1.95
C ARG A 34 26.30 4.75 -2.98
N ASP A 35 25.38 4.29 -3.82
CA ASP A 35 24.80 5.09 -4.91
C ASP A 35 23.84 6.15 -4.37
N LEU A 36 23.28 5.90 -3.20
CA LEU A 36 22.34 6.78 -2.52
C LEU A 36 22.97 7.57 -1.36
N ALA A 37 24.27 7.44 -1.17
CA ALA A 37 25.01 8.19 -0.16
C ALA A 37 24.99 9.69 -0.50
N GLY A 38 24.54 10.51 0.46
CA GLY A 38 24.42 11.96 0.28
C GLY A 38 23.06 12.45 -0.19
N ILE A 39 22.08 11.55 -0.38
CA ILE A 39 20.68 11.96 -0.52
C ILE A 39 20.18 12.37 0.86
N GLU A 40 19.74 13.61 0.97
CA GLU A 40 19.10 14.17 2.16
C GLU A 40 17.59 14.16 1.97
N PHE A 41 16.85 13.86 3.03
CA PHE A 41 15.40 13.92 3.07
C PHE A 41 14.96 15.10 3.91
N ASP A 42 14.12 15.94 3.34
CA ASP A 42 13.49 17.05 4.04
C ASP A 42 11.98 17.02 3.78
N LEU A 43 11.19 16.74 4.83
CA LEU A 43 9.74 16.82 4.76
C LEU A 43 9.31 18.27 4.87
N VAL A 44 9.09 18.92 3.76
CA VAL A 44 8.76 20.35 3.68
C VAL A 44 7.29 20.67 3.97
N ALA A 45 6.39 19.73 3.72
CA ALA A 45 4.95 19.94 3.88
C ALA A 45 4.20 18.69 4.31
N VAL A 46 3.12 18.88 5.06
CA VAL A 46 2.06 17.91 5.32
C VAL A 46 0.71 18.49 4.91
N ALA A 47 -0.09 17.70 4.21
CA ALA A 47 -1.37 18.12 3.67
C ALA A 47 -2.48 17.15 4.06
N THR A 48 -3.56 17.64 4.63
CA THR A 48 -4.72 16.83 5.03
C THR A 48 -6.03 17.61 4.81
N ARG A 49 -7.16 16.89 4.81
CA ARG A 49 -8.46 17.52 4.66
C ARG A 49 -8.81 18.51 5.78
N SER A 50 -8.46 18.19 7.03
CA SER A 50 -8.80 19.02 8.18
C SER A 50 -7.58 19.74 8.76
N GLU A 51 -7.76 20.99 9.20
CA GLU A 51 -6.73 21.79 9.84
C GLU A 51 -6.14 21.07 11.07
N ALA A 52 -7.01 20.54 11.94
CA ALA A 52 -6.56 19.85 13.14
C ALA A 52 -5.64 18.65 12.84
N SER A 53 -5.92 17.90 11.76
CA SER A 53 -5.07 16.78 11.34
C SER A 53 -3.74 17.25 10.76
N ALA A 54 -3.73 18.32 9.96
CA ALA A 54 -2.51 18.89 9.41
C ALA A 54 -1.59 19.42 10.49
N GLN A 55 -2.13 20.21 11.42
CA GLN A 55 -1.38 20.76 12.56
C GLN A 55 -0.83 19.66 13.47
N LYS A 56 -1.64 18.63 13.78
CA LYS A 56 -1.19 17.48 14.57
C LYS A 56 -0.03 16.75 13.88
N SER A 57 -0.11 16.53 12.56
CA SER A 57 0.94 15.85 11.80
C SER A 57 2.24 16.66 11.81
N ALA A 58 2.17 17.97 11.59
CA ALA A 58 3.34 18.86 11.64
C ALA A 58 3.97 18.89 13.04
N ALA A 59 3.16 18.99 14.10
CA ALA A 59 3.63 19.00 15.48
C ALA A 59 4.30 17.68 15.87
N ASN A 60 3.72 16.51 15.49
CA ASN A 60 4.32 15.21 15.74
C ASN A 60 5.68 15.08 15.03
N PHE A 61 5.75 15.51 13.79
CA PHE A 61 7.00 15.45 13.02
C PHE A 61 8.09 16.34 13.65
N LYS A 62 7.70 17.53 14.09
CA LYS A 62 8.60 18.44 14.83
C LYS A 62 9.11 17.82 16.13
N GLU A 63 8.23 17.15 16.88
CA GLU A 63 8.62 16.45 18.10
C GLU A 63 9.68 15.37 17.83
N TRP A 64 9.54 14.63 16.71
CA TRP A 64 10.45 13.53 16.40
C TRP A 64 11.76 13.95 15.75
N THR A 65 11.77 15.04 14.98
CA THR A 65 12.91 15.45 14.16
C THR A 65 13.53 16.80 14.54
N GLY A 66 12.79 17.64 15.25
CA GLY A 66 13.15 19.05 15.47
C GLY A 66 12.77 19.98 14.32
N HIS A 67 12.34 19.45 13.16
CA HIS A 67 11.90 20.20 11.99
C HIS A 67 10.37 20.23 11.91
N GLU A 68 9.80 21.39 11.61
CA GLU A 68 8.36 21.57 11.48
C GLU A 68 7.97 21.79 10.00
N PRO A 69 7.36 20.80 9.35
CA PRO A 69 6.87 20.97 7.98
C PRO A 69 5.68 21.93 7.96
N LYS A 70 5.50 22.65 6.84
CA LYS A 70 4.35 23.52 6.65
C LYS A 70 3.06 22.70 6.56
N ALA A 71 2.05 23.09 7.32
CA ALA A 71 0.77 22.39 7.38
C ALA A 71 -0.24 23.01 6.42
N TYR A 72 -0.83 22.17 5.55
CA TYR A 72 -1.87 22.54 4.59
C TYR A 72 -3.15 21.76 4.85
N HIS A 73 -4.30 22.37 4.61
CA HIS A 73 -5.60 21.72 4.79
C HIS A 73 -6.64 22.27 3.81
N GLY A 74 -7.67 21.48 3.55
CA GLY A 74 -8.77 21.85 2.63
C GLY A 74 -9.26 20.68 1.81
N GLU A 75 -10.05 20.94 0.80
CA GLU A 75 -10.55 19.90 -0.12
C GLU A 75 -9.46 19.43 -1.10
N THR A 76 -8.63 20.34 -1.60
CA THR A 76 -7.52 20.05 -2.52
C THR A 76 -6.18 20.62 -2.00
N PRO A 77 -5.75 20.25 -0.76
CA PRO A 77 -4.61 20.92 -0.11
C PRO A 77 -3.28 20.65 -0.84
N TRP A 78 -3.19 19.63 -1.67
CA TRP A 78 -2.02 19.35 -2.49
C TRP A 78 -1.76 20.42 -3.55
N GLU A 79 -2.80 21.11 -4.05
CA GLU A 79 -2.63 22.21 -5.00
C GLU A 79 -1.88 23.39 -4.38
N ASP A 80 -2.17 23.66 -3.10
CA ASP A 80 -1.46 24.70 -2.34
C ASP A 80 -0.01 24.30 -2.07
N VAL A 81 0.25 23.02 -1.78
CA VAL A 81 1.62 22.49 -1.62
C VAL A 81 2.41 22.66 -2.91
N LEU A 82 1.86 22.20 -4.05
CA LEU A 82 2.55 22.27 -5.35
C LEU A 82 2.78 23.72 -5.79
N ARG A 83 1.85 24.63 -5.51
CA ARG A 83 2.03 26.05 -5.79
C ARG A 83 3.17 26.68 -4.96
N ASP A 84 3.25 26.33 -3.67
CA ASP A 84 4.23 26.91 -2.75
C ASP A 84 5.61 26.24 -2.86
N PHE A 85 5.66 25.00 -3.37
CA PHE A 85 6.89 24.22 -3.62
C PHE A 85 6.94 23.73 -5.08
N PRO A 86 7.15 24.65 -6.06
CA PRO A 86 7.15 24.29 -7.47
C PRO A 86 8.30 23.33 -7.87
N ASP A 87 9.37 23.31 -7.08
CA ASP A 87 10.55 22.45 -7.28
C ASP A 87 10.53 21.23 -6.36
N LEU A 88 9.34 20.78 -5.93
CA LEU A 88 9.20 19.60 -5.06
C LEU A 88 9.67 18.34 -5.77
N ASP A 89 10.65 17.64 -5.21
CA ASP A 89 11.19 16.42 -5.82
C ASP A 89 10.19 15.26 -5.78
N VAL A 90 9.56 15.02 -4.63
CA VAL A 90 8.66 13.86 -4.42
C VAL A 90 7.44 14.24 -3.61
N MET A 91 6.28 13.79 -4.06
CA MET A 91 5.02 13.85 -3.30
C MET A 91 4.60 12.44 -2.85
N ALA A 92 4.38 12.29 -1.55
CA ALA A 92 3.80 11.06 -0.99
C ALA A 92 2.27 11.20 -0.88
N VAL A 93 1.53 10.27 -1.48
CA VAL A 93 0.06 10.27 -1.55
C VAL A 93 -0.49 9.14 -0.69
N SER A 94 -1.23 9.49 0.37
CA SER A 94 -1.88 8.56 1.30
C SER A 94 -3.33 9.01 1.57
N THR A 95 -4.01 9.42 0.52
CA THR A 95 -5.45 9.75 0.54
C THR A 95 -6.31 8.49 0.51
N PRO A 96 -7.64 8.56 0.65
CA PRO A 96 -8.52 7.46 0.29
C PRO A 96 -8.32 7.01 -1.17
N ASP A 97 -8.52 5.72 -1.46
CA ASP A 97 -8.20 5.06 -2.73
C ASP A 97 -8.72 5.82 -3.97
N HIS A 98 -9.97 6.26 -3.93
CA HIS A 98 -10.63 7.00 -5.02
C HIS A 98 -10.07 8.42 -5.25
N LEU A 99 -9.23 8.92 -4.35
CA LEU A 99 -8.59 10.23 -4.44
C LEU A 99 -7.10 10.15 -4.84
N HIS A 100 -6.54 8.97 -5.09
CA HIS A 100 -5.15 8.86 -5.51
C HIS A 100 -4.90 9.54 -6.86
N THR A 101 -5.70 9.19 -7.86
CA THR A 101 -5.52 9.64 -9.24
C THR A 101 -5.42 11.16 -9.40
N PRO A 102 -6.34 11.99 -8.89
CA PRO A 102 -6.23 13.45 -9.07
C PRO A 102 -4.99 14.05 -8.41
N VAL A 103 -4.57 13.51 -7.26
CA VAL A 103 -3.35 14.01 -6.57
C VAL A 103 -2.09 13.60 -7.33
N VAL A 104 -2.02 12.34 -7.78
CA VAL A 104 -0.89 11.82 -8.58
C VAL A 104 -0.73 12.63 -9.87
N LEU A 105 -1.81 12.84 -10.61
CA LEU A 105 -1.78 13.61 -11.87
C LEU A 105 -1.36 15.05 -11.64
N ALA A 106 -1.84 15.71 -10.59
CA ALA A 106 -1.44 17.09 -10.24
C ALA A 106 0.06 17.17 -9.92
N ALA A 107 0.61 16.21 -9.16
CA ALA A 107 2.03 16.14 -8.86
C ALA A 107 2.87 15.91 -10.14
N LEU A 108 2.44 14.98 -11.00
CA LEU A 108 3.11 14.76 -12.29
C LEU A 108 3.06 15.98 -13.19
N GLU A 109 1.94 16.71 -13.20
CA GLU A 109 1.85 17.97 -13.97
C GLU A 109 2.82 19.02 -13.46
N ASN A 110 3.06 19.09 -12.17
CA ASN A 110 4.07 19.98 -11.56
C ASN A 110 5.53 19.56 -11.85
N GLY A 111 5.77 18.35 -12.37
CA GLY A 111 7.12 17.83 -12.55
C GLY A 111 7.68 17.06 -11.34
N THR A 112 6.82 16.68 -10.42
CA THR A 112 7.13 16.04 -9.14
C THR A 112 7.01 14.51 -9.25
N HIS A 113 7.99 13.75 -8.80
CA HIS A 113 7.88 12.30 -8.62
C HIS A 113 6.85 11.95 -7.57
N VAL A 114 6.28 10.75 -7.63
CA VAL A 114 5.21 10.34 -6.70
C VAL A 114 5.53 9.01 -6.04
N ILE A 115 5.23 8.90 -4.76
CA ILE A 115 5.03 7.64 -4.06
C ILE A 115 3.57 7.62 -3.62
N THR A 116 2.77 6.69 -4.14
CA THR A 116 1.36 6.56 -3.77
C THR A 116 1.10 5.29 -2.98
N GLU A 117 0.15 5.35 -2.05
CA GLU A 117 -0.40 4.15 -1.42
C GLU A 117 -1.06 3.24 -2.44
N LYS A 118 -1.15 1.97 -2.08
CA LYS A 118 -1.92 0.96 -2.84
C LYS A 118 -3.43 1.07 -2.48
N PRO A 119 -4.33 0.75 -3.40
CA PRO A 119 -4.08 0.56 -4.83
C PRO A 119 -3.69 1.88 -5.49
N MET A 120 -2.93 1.85 -6.58
CA MET A 120 -2.56 3.09 -7.29
C MET A 120 -3.79 3.88 -7.74
N CYS A 121 -4.80 3.15 -8.22
CA CYS A 121 -6.11 3.66 -8.63
C CYS A 121 -7.16 2.53 -8.57
N LEU A 122 -8.42 2.81 -8.89
CA LEU A 122 -9.51 1.85 -8.81
C LEU A 122 -9.98 1.30 -10.18
N ASN A 123 -9.41 1.78 -11.29
CA ASN A 123 -9.76 1.31 -12.62
C ASN A 123 -8.64 1.49 -13.64
N MET A 124 -8.68 0.66 -14.69
CA MET A 124 -7.65 0.63 -15.74
C MET A 124 -7.50 1.94 -16.52
N THR A 125 -8.56 2.74 -16.65
CA THR A 125 -8.48 4.02 -17.37
C THR A 125 -7.62 5.03 -16.59
N GLU A 126 -7.76 5.06 -15.27
CA GLU A 126 -6.92 5.90 -14.41
C GLU A 126 -5.47 5.41 -14.40
N ASP A 127 -5.27 4.09 -14.42
CA ASP A 127 -3.95 3.45 -14.54
C ASP A 127 -3.21 3.95 -15.79
N ASP A 128 -3.87 3.85 -16.95
CA ASP A 128 -3.32 4.29 -18.22
C ASP A 128 -2.98 5.80 -18.20
N LEU A 129 -3.86 6.64 -17.65
CA LEU A 129 -3.63 8.08 -17.52
C LEU A 129 -2.39 8.41 -16.67
N ILE A 130 -2.21 7.74 -15.55
CA ILE A 130 -1.04 7.92 -14.67
C ILE A 130 0.24 7.49 -15.39
N ILE A 131 0.22 6.31 -16.01
CA ILE A 131 1.37 5.75 -16.72
C ILE A 131 1.77 6.66 -17.90
N GLU A 132 0.81 7.12 -18.69
CA GLU A 132 1.05 8.03 -19.82
C GLU A 132 1.64 9.36 -19.35
N ALA A 133 1.06 9.95 -18.29
CA ALA A 133 1.53 11.23 -17.75
C ALA A 133 2.97 11.11 -17.19
N ALA A 134 3.26 10.04 -16.44
CA ALA A 134 4.60 9.80 -15.91
C ALA A 134 5.63 9.62 -17.03
N ASN A 135 5.33 8.77 -18.02
CA ASN A 135 6.21 8.50 -19.15
C ASN A 135 6.47 9.75 -20.00
N ALA A 136 5.43 10.55 -20.27
CA ALA A 136 5.55 11.77 -21.07
C ALA A 136 6.52 12.80 -20.47
N LYS A 137 6.70 12.78 -19.15
CA LYS A 137 7.57 13.71 -18.41
C LYS A 137 8.85 13.06 -17.87
N GLY A 138 9.05 11.76 -18.08
CA GLY A 138 10.20 11.03 -17.52
C GLY A 138 10.19 10.96 -15.99
N LEU A 139 9.00 10.98 -15.39
CA LEU A 139 8.81 10.94 -13.94
C LEU A 139 8.54 9.52 -13.44
N VAL A 140 8.78 9.29 -12.16
CA VAL A 140 8.57 8.01 -11.49
C VAL A 140 7.32 8.10 -10.63
N VAL A 141 6.45 7.09 -10.73
CA VAL A 141 5.37 6.81 -9.79
C VAL A 141 5.67 5.47 -9.13
N GLY A 142 6.04 5.51 -7.85
CA GLY A 142 6.20 4.32 -7.02
C GLY A 142 4.90 4.02 -6.29
N VAL A 143 4.48 2.75 -6.29
CA VAL A 143 3.34 2.28 -5.49
C VAL A 143 3.87 1.58 -4.24
N ASP A 144 3.33 1.91 -3.06
CA ASP A 144 3.80 1.35 -1.79
C ASP A 144 3.36 -0.11 -1.60
N MET A 145 4.03 -1.00 -2.32
CA MET A 145 3.90 -2.44 -2.16
C MET A 145 4.85 -2.95 -1.06
N HIS A 146 4.72 -2.41 0.14
CA HIS A 146 5.66 -2.59 1.26
C HIS A 146 5.90 -4.05 1.66
N LYS A 147 4.93 -4.95 1.46
CA LYS A 147 5.11 -6.38 1.74
C LYS A 147 6.25 -7.04 0.96
N ARG A 148 6.67 -6.49 -0.18
CA ARG A 148 7.85 -6.96 -0.91
C ARG A 148 9.14 -6.88 -0.09
N TYR A 149 9.19 -5.97 0.88
CA TYR A 149 10.36 -5.68 1.72
C TYR A 149 10.25 -6.30 3.13
N ASP A 150 9.20 -7.06 3.38
CA ASP A 150 9.08 -7.88 4.58
C ASP A 150 10.09 -9.05 4.51
N PRO A 151 10.93 -9.27 5.53
CA PRO A 151 11.97 -10.29 5.50
C PRO A 151 11.47 -11.70 5.18
N ASP A 152 10.27 -12.07 5.66
CA ASP A 152 9.70 -13.38 5.34
C ASP A 152 9.30 -13.50 3.88
N HIS A 153 8.70 -12.45 3.31
CA HIS A 153 8.33 -12.44 1.89
C HIS A 153 9.56 -12.39 0.98
N MET A 154 10.60 -11.66 1.37
CA MET A 154 11.90 -11.69 0.66
C MET A 154 12.49 -13.10 0.67
N ARG A 155 12.49 -13.77 1.83
CA ARG A 155 12.96 -15.15 1.95
C ARG A 155 12.11 -16.14 1.13
N ILE A 156 10.79 -15.98 1.11
CA ILE A 156 9.93 -16.82 0.27
C ILE A 156 10.30 -16.65 -1.20
N ARG A 157 10.44 -15.43 -1.68
CA ARG A 157 10.86 -15.14 -3.05
C ARG A 157 12.22 -15.79 -3.39
N ASP A 158 13.23 -15.58 -2.55
CA ASP A 158 14.61 -15.88 -2.88
C ASP A 158 14.97 -17.35 -2.63
N ASP A 159 14.41 -17.94 -1.58
CA ASP A 159 14.83 -19.27 -1.10
C ASP A 159 13.78 -20.34 -1.26
N VAL A 160 12.49 -20.03 -1.03
CA VAL A 160 11.45 -21.04 -0.86
C VAL A 160 10.81 -21.40 -2.18
N THR A 161 10.49 -20.45 -3.03
CA THR A 161 9.81 -20.69 -4.31
C THR A 161 10.54 -21.71 -5.18
N ASN A 162 11.87 -21.65 -5.20
CA ASN A 162 12.70 -22.61 -5.95
C ASN A 162 12.74 -24.01 -5.32
N LYS A 163 12.39 -24.17 -4.04
CA LYS A 163 12.45 -25.45 -3.31
C LYS A 163 11.13 -26.22 -3.35
N ILE A 164 10.03 -25.53 -3.57
CA ILE A 164 8.71 -26.17 -3.64
C ILE A 164 8.33 -26.61 -5.05
N GLY A 165 9.22 -26.40 -6.04
CA GLY A 165 8.97 -26.76 -7.43
C GLY A 165 8.02 -25.81 -8.15
N ASP A 166 7.41 -26.29 -9.24
CA ASP A 166 6.47 -25.48 -10.02
C ASP A 166 5.21 -25.17 -9.20
N PRO A 167 4.75 -23.91 -9.15
CA PRO A 167 3.57 -23.56 -8.37
C PRO A 167 2.30 -24.14 -8.98
N VAL A 168 1.49 -24.81 -8.16
CA VAL A 168 0.23 -25.44 -8.55
C VAL A 168 -0.96 -24.59 -8.15
N TYR A 169 -1.09 -24.28 -6.86
CA TYR A 169 -2.14 -23.40 -6.35
C TYR A 169 -1.70 -22.63 -5.10
N GLY A 170 -2.43 -21.58 -4.79
CA GLY A 170 -2.26 -20.80 -3.58
C GLY A 170 -3.57 -20.35 -2.96
N LEU A 171 -3.50 -19.98 -1.69
CA LEU A 171 -4.56 -19.30 -0.96
C LEU A 171 -3.94 -18.09 -0.26
N ALA A 172 -4.59 -16.96 -0.33
CA ALA A 172 -4.18 -15.76 0.38
C ALA A 172 -5.39 -15.15 1.10
N VAL A 173 -5.20 -14.80 2.37
CA VAL A 173 -6.24 -14.26 3.24
C VAL A 173 -5.77 -12.92 3.79
N LEU A 174 -6.62 -11.88 3.71
CA LEU A 174 -6.47 -10.67 4.48
C LEU A 174 -7.86 -10.16 4.84
N GLU A 175 -8.15 -10.21 6.13
CA GLU A 175 -9.44 -9.89 6.70
C GLU A 175 -9.26 -8.84 7.79
N GLU A 176 -10.07 -7.80 7.74
CA GLU A 176 -9.98 -6.68 8.68
C GLU A 176 -11.19 -6.65 9.63
N PRO A 177 -10.98 -6.12 10.85
CA PRO A 177 -12.06 -5.98 11.82
C PRO A 177 -13.24 -5.17 11.29
N LEU A 178 -14.44 -5.50 11.73
CA LEU A 178 -15.66 -4.77 11.40
C LEU A 178 -15.55 -3.26 11.70
N GLU A 179 -14.76 -2.88 12.68
CA GLU A 179 -14.52 -1.48 13.03
C GLU A 179 -13.91 -0.68 11.88
N VAL A 180 -13.09 -1.30 11.04
CA VAL A 180 -12.48 -0.66 9.87
C VAL A 180 -13.55 -0.10 8.94
N SER A 181 -14.57 -0.90 8.63
CA SER A 181 -15.64 -0.53 7.71
C SER A 181 -16.79 0.29 8.35
N THR A 182 -16.94 0.26 9.67
CA THR A 182 -18.05 0.96 10.34
C THR A 182 -17.67 2.28 10.98
N SER A 183 -16.41 2.45 11.38
CA SER A 183 -15.97 3.65 12.11
C SER A 183 -14.69 4.28 11.60
N THR A 184 -13.71 3.48 11.14
CA THR A 184 -12.40 3.97 10.73
C THR A 184 -12.45 4.61 9.35
N PHE A 185 -12.97 3.90 8.34
CA PHE A 185 -13.07 4.39 6.98
C PHE A 185 -14.46 4.97 6.69
N LYS A 186 -14.52 6.26 6.46
CA LYS A 186 -15.75 6.94 6.07
C LYS A 186 -16.07 6.85 4.58
N TRP A 187 -15.23 6.15 3.82
CA TRP A 187 -15.25 6.02 2.37
C TRP A 187 -15.39 4.55 1.89
N VAL A 188 -15.83 3.64 2.76
CA VAL A 188 -15.98 2.21 2.43
C VAL A 188 -16.95 1.94 1.29
N GLU A 189 -17.92 2.84 1.06
CA GLU A 189 -18.86 2.74 -0.06
C GLU A 189 -18.21 3.03 -1.42
N ASP A 190 -17.04 3.68 -1.42
CA ASP A 190 -16.25 4.03 -2.60
C ASP A 190 -15.15 3.00 -2.93
N SER A 191 -15.06 1.91 -2.16
CA SER A 191 -14.07 0.85 -2.33
C SER A 191 -14.66 -0.52 -1.97
N ASP A 192 -13.85 -1.56 -1.94
CA ASP A 192 -14.23 -2.91 -1.52
C ASP A 192 -13.06 -3.64 -0.84
N PRO A 193 -13.30 -4.74 -0.08
CA PRO A 193 -12.24 -5.45 0.62
C PRO A 193 -11.11 -5.95 -0.28
N PHE A 194 -11.41 -6.40 -1.51
CA PHE A 194 -10.36 -6.87 -2.40
C PHE A 194 -9.55 -5.73 -2.99
N SER A 195 -10.20 -4.67 -3.46
CA SER A 195 -9.50 -3.48 -4.00
C SER A 195 -8.60 -2.84 -2.95
N TYR A 196 -9.01 -2.84 -1.68
CA TYR A 196 -8.24 -2.25 -0.59
C TYR A 196 -7.08 -3.11 -0.11
N VAL A 197 -7.28 -4.40 0.17
CA VAL A 197 -6.22 -5.26 0.74
C VAL A 197 -5.71 -6.36 -0.19
N GLY A 198 -6.47 -6.75 -1.19
CA GLY A 198 -6.05 -7.76 -2.18
C GLY A 198 -4.77 -7.41 -2.96
N PRO A 199 -4.48 -6.12 -3.28
CA PRO A 199 -3.24 -5.73 -3.94
C PRO A 199 -1.98 -6.22 -3.25
N HIS A 200 -1.97 -6.31 -1.92
CA HIS A 200 -0.83 -6.84 -1.18
C HIS A 200 -0.46 -8.27 -1.61
N TRP A 201 -1.46 -9.13 -1.81
CA TRP A 201 -1.25 -10.52 -2.17
C TRP A 201 -1.05 -10.72 -3.66
N THR A 202 -1.84 -10.05 -4.50
CA THR A 202 -1.69 -10.15 -5.96
C THR A 202 -0.32 -9.65 -6.39
N ASP A 203 0.18 -8.60 -5.74
CA ASP A 203 1.51 -8.08 -5.95
C ASP A 203 2.61 -9.07 -5.52
N LEU A 204 2.47 -9.71 -4.35
CA LEU A 204 3.43 -10.71 -3.89
C LEU A 204 3.48 -11.94 -4.80
N PHE A 205 2.35 -12.46 -5.25
CA PHE A 205 2.34 -13.57 -6.19
C PHE A 205 3.00 -13.20 -7.52
N TRP A 206 2.77 -11.97 -8.00
CA TRP A 206 3.54 -11.43 -9.13
C TRP A 206 5.03 -11.36 -8.81
N HIS A 207 5.38 -10.84 -7.66
CA HIS A 207 6.78 -10.65 -7.24
C HIS A 207 7.53 -11.97 -7.08
N TYR A 208 6.84 -13.04 -6.69
CA TYR A 208 7.41 -14.37 -6.57
C TYR A 208 7.63 -15.06 -7.92
N TYR A 209 6.67 -14.97 -8.82
CA TYR A 209 6.61 -15.81 -10.01
C TYR A 209 6.65 -15.06 -11.34
N HIS A 210 6.51 -13.74 -11.34
CA HIS A 210 6.43 -12.89 -12.53
C HIS A 210 5.43 -13.40 -13.59
N SER A 211 4.35 -14.05 -13.14
CA SER A 211 3.33 -14.63 -14.01
C SER A 211 2.11 -13.72 -14.10
N LYS A 212 1.68 -13.43 -15.32
CA LYS A 212 0.52 -12.56 -15.56
C LYS A 212 -0.79 -13.30 -15.28
N PRO A 213 -1.81 -12.60 -14.75
CA PRO A 213 -3.18 -13.12 -14.70
C PRO A 213 -3.67 -13.48 -16.12
N ALA A 214 -4.28 -14.66 -16.27
CA ALA A 214 -4.87 -15.13 -17.53
C ALA A 214 -6.39 -15.12 -17.47
N ALA A 215 -6.97 -15.44 -16.31
CA ALA A 215 -8.41 -15.39 -16.08
C ALA A 215 -8.70 -15.10 -14.61
N LEU A 216 -9.87 -14.54 -14.33
CA LEU A 216 -10.34 -14.33 -12.97
C LEU A 216 -11.85 -14.60 -12.84
N THR A 217 -12.24 -15.01 -11.63
CA THR A 217 -13.63 -15.10 -11.20
C THR A 217 -13.74 -14.48 -9.82
N ALA A 218 -14.73 -13.62 -9.61
CA ALA A 218 -14.96 -12.95 -8.34
C ALA A 218 -16.40 -13.11 -7.86
N VAL A 219 -16.58 -13.17 -6.53
CA VAL A 219 -17.87 -13.15 -5.87
C VAL A 219 -17.82 -12.18 -4.69
N GLY A 220 -18.70 -11.18 -4.71
CA GLY A 220 -18.88 -10.24 -3.60
C GLY A 220 -20.16 -10.52 -2.81
N GLN A 221 -20.12 -10.33 -1.49
CA GLN A 221 -21.29 -10.47 -0.61
C GLN A 221 -21.57 -9.15 0.11
N LYS A 222 -22.84 -8.77 0.14
CA LYS A 222 -23.38 -7.63 0.92
C LYS A 222 -24.45 -8.15 1.87
N LYS A 223 -24.18 -8.19 3.17
CA LYS A 223 -25.10 -8.68 4.20
C LYS A 223 -25.00 -7.89 5.50
N ARG A 224 -23.85 -7.92 6.15
CA ARG A 224 -23.62 -7.31 7.45
C ARG A 224 -23.66 -5.79 7.35
N LEU A 225 -22.86 -5.21 6.46
CA LEU A 225 -22.72 -3.76 6.32
C LEU A 225 -24.03 -3.12 5.84
N VAL A 226 -24.71 -3.75 4.88
CA VAL A 226 -26.04 -3.28 4.41
C VAL A 226 -27.08 -3.32 5.54
N ARG A 227 -27.08 -4.35 6.39
CA ARG A 227 -27.94 -4.41 7.57
C ARG A 227 -27.66 -3.25 8.53
N ASP A 228 -26.40 -2.82 8.63
CA ASP A 228 -25.95 -1.73 9.49
C ASP A 228 -26.07 -0.35 8.79
N GLY A 229 -26.66 -0.29 7.57
CA GLY A 229 -26.94 0.93 6.81
C GLY A 229 -25.80 1.42 5.91
N ILE A 230 -24.78 0.60 5.65
CA ILE A 230 -23.62 0.92 4.85
C ILE A 230 -23.68 0.11 3.54
N ASP A 231 -23.76 0.76 2.37
CA ASP A 231 -23.85 0.09 1.06
C ASP A 231 -22.48 -0.34 0.54
N ALA A 232 -21.81 -1.21 1.28
CA ALA A 232 -20.50 -1.75 0.93
C ALA A 232 -20.49 -3.28 0.93
N TYR A 233 -19.47 -3.89 0.30
CA TYR A 233 -19.24 -5.33 0.36
C TYR A 233 -18.67 -5.73 1.73
N ASP A 234 -19.26 -6.75 2.34
CA ASP A 234 -18.71 -7.41 3.53
C ASP A 234 -17.43 -8.17 3.20
N ALA A 235 -17.49 -8.89 2.09
CA ALA A 235 -16.42 -9.78 1.63
C ALA A 235 -16.37 -9.85 0.11
N VAL A 236 -15.16 -10.00 -0.42
CA VAL A 236 -14.92 -10.30 -1.82
C VAL A 236 -13.94 -11.46 -1.91
N GLN A 237 -14.32 -12.49 -2.65
CA GLN A 237 -13.51 -13.66 -2.93
C GLN A 237 -13.14 -13.64 -4.40
N VAL A 238 -11.86 -13.77 -4.69
CA VAL A 238 -11.36 -13.76 -6.07
C VAL A 238 -10.51 -15.01 -6.30
N ARG A 239 -10.74 -15.68 -7.40
CA ARG A 239 -9.84 -16.70 -7.96
C ARG A 239 -9.15 -16.11 -9.18
N VAL A 240 -7.83 -16.19 -9.21
CA VAL A 240 -7.02 -15.80 -10.38
C VAL A 240 -6.28 -17.03 -10.90
N ASP A 241 -6.46 -17.33 -12.18
CA ASP A 241 -5.65 -18.32 -12.90
C ASP A 241 -4.53 -17.57 -13.63
N TYR A 242 -3.29 -17.99 -13.40
CA TYR A 242 -2.10 -17.33 -13.93
C TYR A 242 -1.55 -18.04 -15.18
N ALA A 243 -0.81 -17.33 -16.00
CA ALA A 243 -0.27 -17.86 -17.27
C ALA A 243 0.70 -19.04 -17.08
N ASN A 244 1.34 -19.18 -15.92
CA ASN A 244 2.19 -20.33 -15.56
C ASN A 244 1.40 -21.56 -15.10
N GLY A 245 0.06 -21.51 -15.12
CA GLY A 245 -0.82 -22.61 -14.71
C GLY A 245 -1.18 -22.62 -13.22
N MET A 246 -0.61 -21.75 -12.40
CA MET A 246 -0.98 -21.60 -10.99
C MET A 246 -2.39 -20.98 -10.87
N SER A 247 -3.16 -21.44 -9.88
CA SER A 247 -4.44 -20.84 -9.50
C SER A 247 -4.38 -20.36 -8.06
N VAL A 248 -4.75 -19.10 -7.79
CA VAL A 248 -4.73 -18.54 -6.45
C VAL A 248 -6.12 -18.05 -6.05
N HIS A 249 -6.52 -18.39 -4.83
CA HIS A 249 -7.73 -17.90 -4.19
C HIS A 249 -7.38 -16.80 -3.21
N TYR A 250 -8.04 -15.65 -3.35
CA TYR A 250 -7.91 -14.49 -2.47
C TYR A 250 -9.20 -14.31 -1.69
N HIS A 251 -9.11 -14.28 -0.37
CA HIS A 251 -10.24 -14.06 0.54
C HIS A 251 -10.02 -12.77 1.31
N ASN A 252 -10.89 -11.81 1.10
CA ASN A 252 -10.81 -10.50 1.72
C ASN A 252 -12.16 -10.11 2.33
N ASN A 253 -12.17 -9.61 3.55
CA ASN A 253 -13.39 -9.11 4.17
C ASN A 253 -13.11 -7.97 5.16
N TRP A 254 -14.18 -7.27 5.53
CA TRP A 254 -14.22 -6.18 6.52
C TRP A 254 -15.14 -6.50 7.70
N ILE A 255 -15.31 -7.77 8.00
CA ILE A 255 -16.25 -8.25 9.03
C ILE A 255 -15.60 -9.25 10.01
N LEU A 256 -14.27 -9.18 10.15
CA LEU A 256 -13.58 -9.99 11.15
C LEU A 256 -14.15 -9.65 12.55
N PRO A 257 -14.43 -10.66 13.40
CA PRO A 257 -14.92 -10.43 14.75
C PRO A 257 -13.96 -9.58 15.60
N ALA A 258 -14.55 -8.76 16.48
CA ALA A 258 -13.76 -7.88 17.35
C ALA A 258 -12.94 -8.62 18.42
N ASP A 259 -13.24 -9.88 18.69
CA ASP A 259 -12.53 -10.77 19.63
C ASP A 259 -11.47 -11.64 18.92
N PHE A 260 -11.15 -11.33 17.66
CA PHE A 260 -10.05 -11.98 16.97
C PHE A 260 -8.72 -11.63 17.63
N GLU A 261 -7.78 -12.60 17.69
CA GLU A 261 -6.54 -12.51 18.47
C GLU A 261 -5.54 -11.45 17.99
N GLY A 262 -5.67 -10.95 16.77
CA GLY A 262 -4.77 -9.97 16.17
C GLY A 262 -5.49 -8.76 15.61
N PRO A 263 -4.74 -7.75 15.12
CA PRO A 263 -5.32 -6.58 14.49
C PRO A 263 -6.00 -6.91 13.15
N VAL A 264 -5.54 -7.93 12.45
CA VAL A 264 -6.07 -8.44 11.18
C VAL A 264 -5.77 -9.93 11.06
N ASN A 265 -6.60 -10.67 10.34
CA ASN A 265 -6.27 -12.04 9.93
C ASN A 265 -5.57 -12.00 8.58
N GLN A 266 -4.30 -12.38 8.51
CA GLN A 266 -3.58 -12.36 7.25
C GLN A 266 -2.54 -13.46 7.15
N GLY A 267 -2.44 -14.03 5.95
CA GLY A 267 -1.47 -15.07 5.63
C GLY A 267 -1.66 -15.56 4.20
N HIS A 268 -0.75 -16.39 3.75
CA HIS A 268 -0.89 -17.07 2.47
C HIS A 268 -0.18 -18.43 2.49
N GLU A 269 -0.62 -19.29 1.60
CA GLU A 269 0.02 -20.55 1.33
C GLU A 269 0.21 -20.77 -0.17
N ILE A 270 1.26 -21.49 -0.53
CA ILE A 270 1.55 -21.89 -1.91
C ILE A 270 1.93 -23.37 -1.89
N THR A 271 1.26 -24.15 -2.71
CA THR A 271 1.59 -25.55 -2.98
C THR A 271 2.25 -25.66 -4.34
N GLY A 272 3.45 -26.20 -4.37
CA GLY A 272 4.17 -26.54 -5.58
C GLY A 272 4.27 -28.05 -5.77
N THR A 273 4.93 -28.48 -6.84
CA THR A 273 5.10 -29.89 -7.18
C THR A 273 5.94 -30.68 -6.17
N ASP A 274 6.85 -30.01 -5.48
CA ASP A 274 7.84 -30.64 -4.60
C ASP A 274 7.70 -30.22 -3.12
N GLY A 275 6.73 -29.33 -2.81
CA GLY A 275 6.55 -28.88 -1.44
C GLY A 275 5.47 -27.83 -1.27
N LYS A 276 5.37 -27.31 -0.04
CA LYS A 276 4.42 -26.27 0.34
C LYS A 276 5.12 -25.23 1.21
N VAL A 277 4.72 -23.97 1.07
CA VAL A 277 5.04 -22.91 2.02
C VAL A 277 3.76 -22.34 2.61
N GLU A 278 3.80 -22.04 3.90
CA GLU A 278 2.75 -21.32 4.63
C GLU A 278 3.40 -20.12 5.33
N SER A 279 2.79 -18.97 5.20
CA SER A 279 3.17 -17.75 5.90
C SER A 279 1.97 -17.23 6.67
N ASP A 280 1.98 -17.47 7.97
CA ASP A 280 1.01 -16.94 8.92
C ASP A 280 1.54 -15.62 9.48
N GLN A 281 0.90 -14.53 9.12
CA GLN A 281 1.33 -13.20 9.51
C GLN A 281 0.74 -12.71 10.84
N GLN A 282 -0.01 -13.52 11.56
CA GLN A 282 -0.54 -13.19 12.89
C GLN A 282 0.48 -13.43 13.99
N TYR A 283 1.23 -14.52 13.88
CA TYR A 283 2.15 -14.97 14.93
C TYR A 283 3.62 -14.70 14.61
N ARG A 284 3.88 -14.10 13.47
CA ARG A 284 5.20 -13.83 12.98
C ARG A 284 5.98 -12.85 13.81
N GLY A 285 7.21 -13.21 14.15
CA GLY A 285 8.19 -12.31 14.71
C GLY A 285 7.84 -11.73 16.07
N PHE A 286 7.01 -12.41 16.80
CA PHE A 286 6.61 -11.99 18.14
C PHE A 286 7.29 -12.82 19.21
#